data_7a27e05d5ef4efac0ca47bf2d7a7bb09
#
_entry.id   7a27e05d5ef4efac0ca47bf2d7a7bb09
#
_cell.length_a   1.000
_cell.length_b   1.000
_cell.length_c   1.000
_cell.angle_alpha   90.00
_cell.angle_beta   90.00
_cell.angle_gamma   90.00
#
_symmetry.space_group_name_H-M   'P 1'
#
loop_
_entity.id
_entity.type
_entity.pdbx_description
1 polymer ?
#
loop_
_entity_poly.entity_id
_entity_poly.type
_entity_poly.pdbx_seq_one_letter_code
_entity_poly.pdbx_strand_id
1 'polypeptide(L)'
;MKERIQIRMEAYDHEALDQSSLEIVETAKRTGALVAGPIPLPTRIERYTVLRSPFIDKKSREQFEIRTHKRLIYISEPTSQTVDALSSLNMPAGVDIRIKA
;
A
#
# COMPACT_ATOMS: atom_id res chain seq x y z
N MET A 1 19.66 -4.77 20.31
CA MET A 1 18.97 -4.98 19.04
C MET A 1 18.32 -3.71 18.59
N LYS A 2 18.47 -3.38 17.33
CA LYS A 2 17.78 -2.23 16.77
C LYS A 2 16.34 -2.61 16.47
N GLU A 3 15.41 -1.83 16.97
CA GLU A 3 14.02 -2.01 16.63
C GLU A 3 13.79 -1.62 15.17
N ARG A 4 12.89 -2.32 14.52
CA ARG A 4 12.59 -2.10 13.13
C ARG A 4 11.09 -2.29 12.90
N ILE A 5 10.48 -1.31 12.26
CA ILE A 5 9.08 -1.38 11.90
C ILE A 5 8.98 -1.62 10.40
N GLN A 6 8.17 -2.61 10.03
CA GLN A 6 7.89 -2.91 8.64
C GLN A 6 6.47 -2.45 8.34
N ILE A 7 6.32 -1.61 7.34
CA ILE A 7 5.00 -1.14 6.90
C ILE A 7 4.76 -1.66 5.50
N ARG A 8 3.70 -2.47 5.37
CA ARG A 8 3.27 -2.98 4.07
C ARG A 8 1.99 -2.25 3.67
N MET A 9 1.98 -1.72 2.46
CA MET A 9 0.85 -0.97 1.94
C MET A 9 0.36 -1.61 0.65
N GLU A 10 -0.96 -1.66 0.49
CA GLU A 10 -1.59 -2.21 -0.70
C GLU A 10 -2.72 -1.29 -1.14
N ALA A 11 -2.86 -1.08 -2.42
CA ALA A 11 -3.96 -0.32 -2.99
C ALA A 11 -4.16 -0.68 -4.46
N TYR A 12 -5.37 -0.47 -4.94
CA TYR A 12 -5.66 -0.64 -6.36
C TYR A 12 -5.20 0.56 -7.18
N ASP A 13 -5.17 1.74 -6.58
CA ASP A 13 -4.72 2.97 -7.22
C ASP A 13 -3.27 3.25 -6.83
N HIS A 14 -2.38 3.22 -7.83
CA HIS A 14 -0.96 3.43 -7.57
C HIS A 14 -0.65 4.87 -7.15
N GLU A 15 -1.42 5.85 -7.61
CA GLU A 15 -1.19 7.24 -7.23
C GLU A 15 -1.49 7.47 -5.75
N ALA A 16 -2.63 6.96 -5.28
CA ALA A 16 -2.98 7.05 -3.87
C ALA A 16 -1.95 6.32 -3.01
N LEU A 17 -1.47 5.17 -3.47
CA LEU A 17 -0.46 4.40 -2.76
C LEU A 17 0.85 5.17 -2.66
N ASP A 18 1.30 5.78 -3.75
CA ASP A 18 2.55 6.53 -3.78
C ASP A 18 2.48 7.78 -2.88
N GLN A 19 1.35 8.48 -2.89
CA GLN A 19 1.16 9.63 -2.00
C GLN A 19 1.19 9.21 -0.53
N SER A 20 0.52 8.10 -0.20
CA SER A 20 0.51 7.59 1.17
C SER A 20 1.89 7.15 1.61
N SER A 21 2.65 6.51 0.72
CA SER A 21 4.03 6.11 0.99
C SER A 21 4.90 7.32 1.30
N LEU A 22 4.74 8.38 0.51
CA LEU A 22 5.50 9.61 0.70
C LEU A 22 5.18 10.25 2.04
N GLU A 23 3.92 10.32 2.42
CA GLU A 23 3.50 10.87 3.70
C GLU A 23 4.11 10.11 4.88
N ILE A 24 4.13 8.79 4.80
CA ILE A 24 4.72 7.95 5.84
C ILE A 24 6.22 8.20 5.94
N VAL A 25 6.91 8.25 4.81
CA VAL A 25 8.35 8.50 4.77
C VAL A 25 8.68 9.86 5.37
N GLU A 26 7.95 10.90 4.98
CA GLU A 26 8.18 12.25 5.48
C GLU A 26 7.92 12.33 6.99
N THR A 27 6.85 11.70 7.45
CA THR A 27 6.52 11.67 8.88
C THR A 27 7.60 10.98 9.68
N ALA A 28 8.09 9.84 9.21
CA ALA A 28 9.14 9.10 9.92
C ALA A 28 10.44 9.89 9.96
N LYS A 29 10.82 10.52 8.85
CA LYS A 29 12.03 11.35 8.81
C LYS A 29 11.93 12.56 9.72
N ARG A 30 10.75 13.18 9.79
CA ARG A 30 10.51 14.34 10.67
C ARG A 30 10.69 13.99 12.13
N THR A 31 10.38 12.76 12.51
CA THR A 31 10.50 12.30 13.89
C THR A 31 11.89 11.74 14.22
N GLY A 32 12.81 11.76 13.27
CA GLY A 32 14.18 11.35 13.48
C GLY A 32 14.50 9.89 13.22
N ALA A 33 13.55 9.13 12.73
CA ALA A 33 13.77 7.72 12.39
C ALA A 33 14.50 7.58 11.04
N LEU A 34 15.20 6.47 10.88
CA LEU A 34 15.83 6.13 9.61
C LEU A 34 14.83 5.34 8.77
N VAL A 35 14.66 5.74 7.52
CA VAL A 35 13.68 5.16 6.62
C VAL A 35 14.36 4.54 5.42
N ALA A 36 14.04 3.30 5.11
CA ALA A 36 14.44 2.63 3.89
C ALA A 36 13.20 2.37 3.04
N GLY A 37 13.22 2.84 1.82
CA GLY A 37 12.10 2.69 0.90
C GLY A 37 11.45 4.01 0.59
N PRO A 38 10.29 4.03 -0.06
CA PRO A 38 9.42 2.89 -0.34
C PRO A 38 10.00 1.93 -1.38
N ILE A 39 9.83 0.64 -1.11
CA ILE A 39 10.29 -0.42 -1.99
C ILE A 39 9.08 -0.96 -2.74
N PRO A 40 9.06 -0.87 -4.08
CA PRO A 40 7.95 -1.47 -4.82
C PRO A 40 8.06 -2.99 -4.79
N LEU A 41 6.95 -3.64 -4.43
CA LEU A 41 6.81 -5.08 -4.51
C LEU A 41 6.10 -5.43 -5.81
N PRO A 42 6.19 -6.70 -6.26
CA PRO A 42 5.48 -7.10 -7.47
C PRO A 42 3.99 -6.82 -7.39
N THR A 43 3.45 -6.25 -8.45
CA THR A 43 2.03 -5.97 -8.56
C THR A 43 1.28 -7.27 -8.79
N ARG A 44 0.25 -7.51 -7.97
CA ARG A 44 -0.62 -8.65 -8.16
C ARG A 44 -1.70 -8.30 -9.17
N ILE A 45 -1.83 -9.12 -10.20
CA ILE A 45 -2.81 -8.93 -11.27
C ILE A 45 -3.80 -10.09 -11.23
N GLU A 46 -5.07 -9.78 -11.05
CA GLU A 46 -6.14 -10.75 -11.10
C GLU A 46 -7.03 -10.44 -12.29
N ARG A 47 -7.35 -11.45 -13.07
CA ARG A 47 -8.18 -11.30 -14.25
C ARG A 47 -9.46 -12.10 -14.09
N TYR A 48 -10.58 -11.46 -14.35
CA TYR A 48 -11.89 -12.08 -14.25
C TYR A 48 -12.60 -11.99 -15.59
N THR A 49 -13.29 -13.07 -15.92
CA THR A 49 -14.19 -13.09 -17.08
C THR A 49 -15.62 -13.16 -16.55
N VAL A 50 -16.43 -12.20 -16.94
CA VAL A 50 -17.83 -12.15 -16.51
C VAL A 50 -18.73 -12.37 -17.71
N LEU A 51 -19.65 -13.33 -17.59
CA LEU A 51 -20.72 -13.54 -18.59
C LEU A 51 -21.93 -12.74 -18.15
N ARG A 52 -22.33 -11.76 -18.95
CA ARG A 52 -23.47 -10.91 -18.62
C ARG A 52 -24.80 -11.58 -18.86
N SER A 53 -24.88 -12.49 -19.83
CA SER A 53 -26.10 -13.20 -20.12
C SER A 53 -25.80 -14.54 -20.76
N PRO A 54 -26.51 -15.62 -20.39
CA PRO A 54 -26.30 -16.92 -21.00
C PRO A 54 -26.81 -17.01 -22.44
N PHE A 55 -27.64 -16.08 -22.88
CA PHE A 55 -28.23 -16.09 -24.21
C PHE A 55 -27.50 -15.19 -25.21
N ILE A 56 -26.54 -14.42 -24.75
CA ILE A 56 -25.78 -13.53 -25.62
C ILE A 56 -24.48 -14.21 -25.99
N ASP A 57 -24.04 -13.96 -27.21
CA ASP A 57 -22.83 -14.58 -27.74
C ASP A 57 -21.56 -14.09 -27.01
N LYS A 58 -20.41 -14.40 -27.60
CA LYS A 58 -19.10 -14.12 -26.98
C LYS A 58 -18.88 -12.64 -26.67
N LYS A 59 -19.61 -11.72 -27.29
CA LYS A 59 -19.49 -10.29 -27.01
C LYS A 59 -19.96 -9.91 -25.62
N SER A 60 -20.78 -10.74 -24.97
CA SER A 60 -21.23 -10.48 -23.63
C SER A 60 -20.19 -10.78 -22.54
N ARG A 61 -19.07 -11.37 -22.94
CA ARG A 61 -17.99 -11.65 -22.00
C ARG A 61 -17.16 -10.39 -21.79
N GLU A 62 -17.09 -9.95 -20.55
CA GLU A 62 -16.19 -8.87 -20.17
C GLU A 62 -15.07 -9.43 -19.33
N GLN A 63 -13.86 -9.04 -19.65
CA GLN A 63 -12.70 -9.37 -18.84
C GLN A 63 -12.35 -8.16 -17.99
N PHE A 64 -12.31 -8.39 -16.69
CA PHE A 64 -11.88 -7.38 -15.74
C PHE A 64 -10.51 -7.74 -15.21
N GLU A 65 -9.69 -6.75 -15.06
CA GLU A 65 -8.36 -6.89 -14.52
C GLU A 65 -8.26 -6.02 -13.27
N ILE A 66 -7.90 -6.64 -12.16
CA ILE A 66 -7.67 -5.92 -10.90
C ILE A 66 -6.18 -5.98 -10.61
N ARG A 67 -5.57 -4.81 -10.49
CA ARG A 67 -4.16 -4.69 -10.15
C ARG A 67 -4.04 -4.21 -8.71
N THR A 68 -3.36 -5.00 -7.89
CA THR A 68 -3.06 -4.62 -6.52
C THR A 68 -1.60 -4.21 -6.45
N HIS A 69 -1.38 -2.91 -6.23
CA HIS A 69 -0.03 -2.37 -6.07
C HIS A 69 0.39 -2.50 -4.63
N LYS A 70 1.66 -2.82 -4.42
CA LYS A 70 2.21 -3.04 -3.08
C LYS A 70 3.48 -2.24 -2.89
N ARG A 71 3.63 -1.68 -1.69
CA ARG A 71 4.84 -0.96 -1.28
C ARG A 71 5.26 -1.43 0.09
N LEU A 72 6.56 -1.39 0.33
CA LEU A 72 7.14 -1.80 1.60
C LEU A 72 8.05 -0.70 2.10
N ILE A 73 7.88 -0.33 3.36
CA ILE A 73 8.70 0.68 4.01
C ILE A 73 9.27 0.08 5.29
N TYR A 74 10.58 0.24 5.48
CA TYR A 74 11.25 -0.13 6.71
C TYR A 74 11.63 1.13 7.49
N ILE A 75 11.27 1.16 8.74
CA ILE A 75 11.65 2.25 9.65
C ILE A 75 12.58 1.66 10.71
N SER A 76 13.79 2.16 10.75
CA SER A 76 14.81 1.74 11.72
C SER A 76 14.93 2.80 12.82
N GLU A 77 15.19 2.35 14.04
CA GLU A 77 15.37 3.23 15.20
C GLU A 77 14.17 4.18 15.39
N PRO A 78 12.95 3.64 15.45
CA PRO A 78 11.79 4.49 15.67
C PRO A 78 11.79 5.07 17.06
N THR A 79 11.36 6.32 17.18
CA THR A 79 11.16 6.98 18.46
C THR A 79 9.70 6.85 18.87
N SER A 80 9.37 7.20 20.14
CA SER A 80 7.98 7.25 20.56
C SER A 80 7.19 8.25 19.72
N GLN A 81 7.83 9.34 19.31
CA GLN A 81 7.22 10.32 18.41
C GLN A 81 6.89 9.73 17.04
N THR A 82 7.75 8.85 16.54
CA THR A 82 7.49 8.17 15.25
C THR A 82 6.22 7.31 15.34
N VAL A 83 6.11 6.51 16.40
CA VAL A 83 4.94 5.65 16.60
C VAL A 83 3.66 6.47 16.73
N ASP A 84 3.70 7.54 17.54
CA ASP A 84 2.55 8.41 17.72
C ASP A 84 2.14 9.11 16.43
N ALA A 85 3.10 9.60 15.68
CA ALA A 85 2.85 10.28 14.42
C ALA A 85 2.24 9.33 13.38
N LEU A 86 2.73 8.09 13.30
CA LEU A 86 2.17 7.09 12.39
C LEU A 86 0.74 6.72 12.76
N SER A 87 0.45 6.65 14.06
CA SER A 87 -0.89 6.35 14.55
C SER A 87 -1.91 7.43 14.22
N SER A 88 -1.46 8.67 14.09
CA SER A 88 -2.34 9.80 13.84
C SER A 88 -2.48 10.15 12.35
N LEU A 89 -1.79 9.44 11.46
CA LEU A 89 -1.90 9.69 10.03
C LEU A 89 -3.26 9.26 9.50
N ASN A 90 -3.87 10.14 8.72
CA ASN A 90 -5.09 9.84 7.99
C ASN A 90 -4.73 9.38 6.58
N MET A 91 -5.04 8.12 6.30
CA MET A 91 -4.77 7.56 4.97
C MET A 91 -6.00 7.68 4.07
N PRO A 92 -5.79 7.87 2.75
CA PRO A 92 -6.91 7.88 1.83
C PRO A 92 -7.68 6.56 1.86
N ALA A 93 -8.97 6.62 1.57
CA ALA A 93 -9.77 5.43 1.40
C ALA A 93 -9.19 4.58 0.27
N GLY A 94 -9.19 3.27 0.44
CA GLY A 94 -8.68 2.34 -0.57
C GLY A 94 -7.23 1.94 -0.39
N VAL A 95 -6.53 2.51 0.59
CA VAL A 95 -5.16 2.09 0.92
C VAL A 95 -5.21 1.25 2.20
N ASP A 96 -4.77 0.00 2.07
CA ASP A 96 -4.66 -0.92 3.20
C ASP A 96 -3.24 -0.87 3.74
N ILE A 97 -3.11 -0.70 5.05
CA ILE A 97 -1.81 -0.57 5.69
C ILE A 97 -1.69 -1.62 6.79
N ARG A 98 -0.59 -2.35 6.76
CA ARG A 98 -0.24 -3.31 7.79
C ARG A 98 1.09 -2.93 8.39
N ILE A 99 1.13 -2.77 9.69
CA ILE A 99 2.33 -2.41 10.43
C ILE A 99 2.76 -3.61 11.26
N LYS A 100 4.01 -3.99 11.09
CA LYS A 100 4.59 -5.11 11.80
C LYS A 100 5.86 -4.64 12.49
N ALA A 101 5.89 -4.82 13.78
CA ALA A 101 7.06 -4.47 14.58
C ALA A 101 8.09 -5.59 14.65
#